data_94a89f56d4272498f39de71cba5007e7
#
_entry.id   94a89f56d4272498f39de71cba5007e7
#
_cell.length_a   1.000
_cell.length_b   1.000
_cell.length_c   1.000
_cell.angle_alpha   90.00
_cell.angle_beta   90.00
_cell.angle_gamma   90.00
#
_symmetry.space_group_name_H-M   'P 1'
#
loop_
_entity.id
_entity.type
_entity.pdbx_description
1 polymer ?
#
loop_
_entity_poly.entity_id
_entity_poly.type
_entity_poly.pdbx_seq_one_letter_code
_entity_poly.pdbx_strand_id
1 'polypeptide(L)'
;MPIPRSGEMCAGLHGKRLWNQTACLVPTITVAIYFGELIIALALAVALLAASTFKPSIAVLLFCCGLVAWTLAEYITHRFVLHAVAPVQHGIHHARPQDAIDMIFWQIWLAFSVVYLTTGGTVLAGALIAYAWYLYVHYCAHHNPAILPASLLKHHLDHHKFARRNYGVTTKVWDRVFGTMLR
;
A
#
# COMPACT_ATOMS: atom_id res chain seq x y z
N MET A 1 -26.74 -5.26 -11.93
CA MET A 1 -27.27 -5.13 -10.56
C MET A 1 -26.27 -4.32 -9.76
N PRO A 2 -26.67 -3.26 -9.07
CA PRO A 2 -25.76 -2.49 -8.23
C PRO A 2 -25.37 -3.35 -7.01
N ILE A 3 -24.08 -3.36 -6.68
CA ILE A 3 -23.53 -4.03 -5.50
C ILE A 3 -23.95 -3.19 -4.28
N PRO A 4 -24.58 -3.77 -3.25
CA PRO A 4 -24.97 -3.02 -2.05
C PRO A 4 -23.73 -2.49 -1.32
N ARG A 5 -23.80 -1.26 -0.84
CA ARG A 5 -22.74 -0.63 -0.03
C ARG A 5 -22.61 -1.36 1.30
N SER A 6 -21.40 -1.47 1.84
CA SER A 6 -21.10 -2.19 3.08
C SER A 6 -22.00 -1.80 4.28
N GLY A 7 -22.49 -0.57 4.33
CA GLY A 7 -23.43 -0.10 5.34
C GLY A 7 -24.85 -0.65 5.23
N GLU A 8 -25.28 -1.05 4.04
CA GLU A 8 -26.64 -1.58 3.83
C GLU A 8 -26.80 -3.05 4.22
N MET A 9 -25.68 -3.82 4.19
CA MET A 9 -25.69 -5.22 4.65
C MET A 9 -25.86 -5.36 6.17
N CYS A 10 -25.46 -4.36 6.96
CA CYS A 10 -25.62 -4.38 8.41
C CYS A 10 -27.04 -4.01 8.88
N ALA A 11 -27.81 -3.28 8.08
CA ALA A 11 -29.15 -2.79 8.46
C ALA A 11 -30.26 -3.84 8.24
N GLY A 12 -30.03 -4.87 7.43
CA GLY A 12 -31.06 -5.86 7.02
C GLY A 12 -31.21 -7.10 7.91
N LEU A 13 -30.41 -7.27 8.95
CA LEU A 13 -30.35 -8.52 9.72
C LEU A 13 -30.79 -8.37 11.19
N HIS A 14 -31.96 -7.79 11.41
CA HIS A 14 -32.60 -7.91 12.72
C HIS A 14 -33.16 -9.31 12.89
N GLY A 15 -32.40 -10.18 13.56
CA GLY A 15 -33.00 -11.40 14.06
C GLY A 15 -32.18 -12.69 14.16
N LYS A 16 -30.90 -12.77 13.84
CA LYS A 16 -30.16 -14.04 14.02
C LYS A 16 -28.68 -13.86 14.40
N ARG A 17 -28.39 -14.11 15.67
CA ARG A 17 -27.15 -14.60 16.29
C ARG A 17 -25.89 -13.71 16.26
N LEU A 18 -25.16 -13.78 17.38
CA LEU A 18 -23.86 -13.18 17.73
C LEU A 18 -22.76 -13.15 16.63
N TRP A 19 -22.92 -13.88 15.56
CA TRP A 19 -22.02 -13.91 14.39
C TRP A 19 -22.00 -12.58 13.59
N ASN A 20 -23.06 -11.77 13.68
CA ASN A 20 -23.18 -10.56 12.86
C ASN A 20 -22.45 -9.33 13.44
N GLN A 21 -22.16 -9.32 14.75
CA GLN A 21 -21.42 -8.21 15.36
C GLN A 21 -19.92 -8.28 15.06
N THR A 22 -19.35 -9.49 15.02
CA THR A 22 -17.94 -9.69 14.67
C THR A 22 -17.65 -9.36 13.20
N ALA A 23 -18.57 -9.66 12.28
CA ALA A 23 -18.39 -9.36 10.85
C ALA A 23 -18.38 -7.85 10.53
N CYS A 24 -19.00 -6.99 11.36
CA CYS A 24 -18.95 -5.54 11.20
C CYS A 24 -17.71 -4.90 11.87
N LEU A 25 -17.10 -5.57 12.86
CA LEU A 25 -15.92 -5.06 13.56
C LEU A 25 -14.62 -5.31 12.78
N VAL A 26 -14.53 -6.41 12.03
CA VAL A 26 -13.32 -6.78 11.28
C VAL A 26 -12.88 -5.71 10.28
N PRO A 27 -13.74 -5.12 9.44
CA PRO A 27 -13.33 -4.03 8.54
C PRO A 27 -12.80 -2.80 9.28
N THR A 28 -13.44 -2.44 10.41
CA THR A 28 -13.04 -1.28 11.21
C THR A 28 -11.66 -1.46 11.84
N ILE A 29 -11.37 -2.66 12.38
CA ILE A 29 -10.06 -3.00 12.94
C ILE A 29 -8.99 -2.96 11.85
N THR A 30 -9.27 -3.51 10.68
CA THR A 30 -8.34 -3.51 9.55
C THR A 30 -7.99 -2.09 9.09
N VAL A 31 -8.99 -1.21 8.99
CA VAL A 31 -8.78 0.21 8.63
C VAL A 31 -7.96 0.92 9.72
N ALA A 32 -8.24 0.70 11.00
CA ALA A 32 -7.48 1.30 12.10
C ALA A 32 -6.00 0.84 12.10
N ILE A 33 -5.73 -0.44 11.87
CA ILE A 33 -4.38 -0.98 11.74
C ILE A 33 -3.67 -0.34 10.55
N TYR A 34 -4.34 -0.24 9.41
CA TYR A 34 -3.79 0.35 8.19
C TYR A 34 -3.36 1.82 8.38
N PHE A 35 -4.20 2.64 8.99
CA PHE A 35 -3.83 4.02 9.30
C PHE A 35 -2.78 4.11 10.43
N GLY A 36 -2.77 3.16 11.36
CA GLY A 36 -1.72 3.03 12.36
C GLY A 36 -0.35 2.80 11.70
N GLU A 37 -0.27 1.90 10.72
CA GLU A 37 0.93 1.66 9.90
C GLU A 37 1.43 2.94 9.22
N LEU A 38 0.53 3.67 8.57
CA LEU A 38 0.86 4.93 7.90
C LEU A 38 1.45 5.95 8.89
N ILE A 39 0.81 6.12 10.05
CA ILE A 39 1.26 7.05 11.08
C ILE A 39 2.62 6.63 11.64
N ILE A 40 2.83 5.34 11.93
CA ILE A 40 4.10 4.80 12.43
C ILE A 40 5.21 5.02 11.40
N ALA A 41 4.95 4.75 10.11
CA ALA A 41 5.93 4.97 9.05
C ALA A 41 6.36 6.44 8.96
N LEU A 42 5.39 7.38 9.00
CA LEU A 42 5.67 8.81 8.98
C LEU A 42 6.45 9.27 10.21
N ALA A 43 6.02 8.86 11.42
CA ALA A 43 6.68 9.23 12.67
C ALA A 43 8.13 8.72 12.72
N LEU A 44 8.35 7.46 12.32
CA LEU A 44 9.68 6.88 12.26
C LEU A 44 10.56 7.58 11.22
N ALA A 45 10.03 7.91 10.04
CA ALA A 45 10.76 8.65 9.01
C ALA A 45 11.24 10.01 9.54
N VAL A 46 10.37 10.76 10.21
CA VAL A 46 10.72 12.05 10.85
C VAL A 46 11.81 11.87 11.91
N ALA A 47 11.67 10.87 12.79
CA ALA A 47 12.66 10.58 13.83
C ALA A 47 14.04 10.22 13.24
N LEU A 48 14.07 9.40 12.18
CA LEU A 48 15.32 9.02 11.50
C LEU A 48 15.99 10.20 10.79
N LEU A 49 15.21 11.11 10.19
CA LEU A 49 15.74 12.32 9.59
C LEU A 49 16.29 13.28 10.66
N ALA A 50 15.58 13.45 11.77
CA ALA A 50 16.05 14.28 12.89
C ALA A 50 17.34 13.74 13.53
N ALA A 51 17.52 12.42 13.55
CA ALA A 51 18.72 11.75 14.03
C ALA A 51 19.86 11.70 13.00
N SER A 52 19.67 12.18 11.78
CA SER A 52 20.67 12.12 10.72
C SER A 52 21.86 13.03 11.04
N THR A 53 23.06 12.48 10.98
CA THR A 53 24.33 13.20 11.20
C THR A 53 25.02 13.62 9.89
N PHE A 54 24.42 13.31 8.75
CA PHE A 54 24.96 13.68 7.45
C PHE A 54 24.82 15.18 7.16
N LYS A 55 25.74 15.70 6.34
CA LYS A 55 25.58 17.05 5.75
C LYS A 55 24.25 17.11 4.96
N PRO A 56 23.53 18.24 4.96
CA PRO A 56 22.21 18.34 4.35
C PRO A 56 22.13 17.83 2.91
N SER A 57 23.12 18.15 2.07
CA SER A 57 23.15 17.68 0.68
C SER A 57 23.24 16.15 0.55
N ILE A 58 24.04 15.52 1.41
CA ILE A 58 24.14 14.06 1.43
C ILE A 58 22.87 13.45 2.00
N ALA A 59 22.30 14.02 3.06
CA ALA A 59 21.05 13.55 3.63
C ALA A 59 19.89 13.59 2.60
N VAL A 60 19.78 14.67 1.83
CA VAL A 60 18.80 14.78 0.74
C VAL A 60 19.02 13.71 -0.32
N LEU A 61 20.27 13.50 -0.75
CA LEU A 61 20.58 12.46 -1.74
C LEU A 61 20.18 11.06 -1.24
N LEU A 62 20.59 10.70 -0.03
CA LEU A 62 20.27 9.39 0.58
C LEU A 62 18.76 9.21 0.76
N PHE A 63 18.07 10.24 1.21
CA PHE A 63 16.61 10.25 1.31
C PHE A 63 15.95 10.02 -0.06
N CYS A 64 16.37 10.72 -1.10
CA CYS A 64 15.86 10.52 -2.46
C CYS A 64 16.16 9.11 -3.00
N CYS A 65 17.33 8.55 -2.69
CA CYS A 65 17.63 7.16 -3.00
C CYS A 65 16.62 6.19 -2.34
N GLY A 66 16.27 6.44 -1.08
CA GLY A 66 15.25 5.67 -0.36
C GLY A 66 13.87 5.77 -1.01
N LEU A 67 13.43 6.98 -1.39
CA LEU A 67 12.18 7.19 -2.12
C LEU A 67 12.13 6.34 -3.41
N VAL A 68 13.16 6.43 -4.23
CA VAL A 68 13.23 5.70 -5.51
C VAL A 68 13.29 4.19 -5.29
N ALA A 69 14.13 3.76 -4.35
CA ALA A 69 14.27 2.32 -4.02
C ALA A 69 12.95 1.70 -3.58
N TRP A 70 12.15 2.42 -2.78
CA TRP A 70 10.82 1.94 -2.40
C TRP A 70 9.90 1.77 -3.61
N THR A 71 9.83 2.72 -4.56
CA THR A 71 8.95 2.59 -5.72
C THR A 71 9.29 1.36 -6.57
N LEU A 72 10.58 1.00 -6.65
CA LEU A 72 11.01 -0.24 -7.30
C LEU A 72 10.63 -1.47 -6.47
N ALA A 73 10.85 -1.43 -5.16
CA ALA A 73 10.47 -2.50 -4.24
C ALA A 73 8.96 -2.75 -4.26
N GLU A 74 8.12 -1.70 -4.26
CA GLU A 74 6.67 -1.77 -4.45
C GLU A 74 6.33 -2.57 -5.71
N TYR A 75 6.90 -2.18 -6.86
CA TYR A 75 6.67 -2.86 -8.13
C TYR A 75 7.10 -4.33 -8.11
N ILE A 76 8.29 -4.62 -7.58
CA ILE A 76 8.82 -5.99 -7.49
C ILE A 76 7.95 -6.85 -6.56
N THR A 77 7.61 -6.33 -5.38
CA THR A 77 6.77 -7.01 -4.41
C THR A 77 5.38 -7.28 -5.00
N HIS A 78 4.77 -6.28 -5.60
CA HIS A 78 3.46 -6.43 -6.21
C HIS A 78 3.48 -7.50 -7.31
N ARG A 79 4.44 -7.42 -8.25
CA ARG A 79 4.52 -8.32 -9.38
C ARG A 79 4.88 -9.75 -9.01
N PHE A 80 5.89 -9.94 -8.16
CA PHE A 80 6.50 -11.25 -7.93
C PHE A 80 6.09 -11.88 -6.60
N VAL A 81 5.85 -11.08 -5.57
CA VAL A 81 5.43 -11.61 -4.27
C VAL A 81 3.92 -11.76 -4.22
N LEU A 82 3.18 -10.70 -4.44
CA LEU A 82 1.72 -10.72 -4.27
C LEU A 82 1.02 -11.53 -5.37
N HIS A 83 1.45 -11.41 -6.62
CA HIS A 83 0.82 -12.16 -7.73
C HIS A 83 1.37 -13.58 -7.96
N ALA A 84 2.58 -13.92 -7.48
CA ALA A 84 3.18 -15.21 -7.74
C ALA A 84 3.37 -16.09 -6.49
N VAL A 85 3.82 -15.50 -5.37
CA VAL A 85 4.12 -16.23 -4.13
C VAL A 85 2.93 -16.26 -3.17
N ALA A 86 2.20 -15.15 -3.03
CA ALA A 86 1.04 -15.03 -2.15
C ALA A 86 -0.26 -14.65 -2.92
N PRO A 87 -0.62 -15.38 -3.98
CA PRO A 87 -1.70 -14.96 -4.87
C PRO A 87 -3.10 -15.05 -4.22
N VAL A 88 -3.27 -15.85 -3.17
CA VAL A 88 -4.58 -16.05 -2.54
C VAL A 88 -5.06 -14.78 -1.84
N GLN A 89 -4.24 -14.18 -0.97
CA GLN A 89 -4.60 -12.96 -0.24
C GLN A 89 -4.80 -11.79 -1.20
N HIS A 90 -3.86 -11.60 -2.12
CA HIS A 90 -3.95 -10.55 -3.12
C HIS A 90 -5.11 -10.74 -4.09
N GLY A 91 -5.45 -11.99 -4.41
CA GLY A 91 -6.64 -12.34 -5.17
C GLY A 91 -7.95 -11.97 -4.47
N ILE A 92 -8.01 -12.07 -3.14
CA ILE A 92 -9.14 -11.57 -2.34
C ILE A 92 -9.27 -10.05 -2.47
N HIS A 93 -8.16 -9.32 -2.39
CA HIS A 93 -8.14 -7.88 -2.61
C HIS A 93 -8.62 -7.51 -4.02
N HIS A 94 -8.18 -8.21 -5.07
CA HIS A 94 -8.69 -8.00 -6.44
C HIS A 94 -10.19 -8.26 -6.57
N ALA A 95 -10.71 -9.29 -5.88
CA ALA A 95 -12.13 -9.64 -5.93
C ALA A 95 -13.02 -8.67 -5.12
N ARG A 96 -12.48 -8.15 -4.01
CA ARG A 96 -13.21 -7.28 -3.06
C ARG A 96 -12.31 -6.15 -2.55
N PRO A 97 -11.92 -5.21 -3.41
CA PRO A 97 -10.91 -4.21 -3.09
C PRO A 97 -11.33 -3.21 -2.00
N GLN A 98 -12.63 -3.11 -1.71
CA GLN A 98 -13.15 -2.27 -0.64
C GLN A 98 -13.17 -2.97 0.73
N ASP A 99 -13.12 -4.31 0.78
CA ASP A 99 -13.24 -5.08 2.01
C ASP A 99 -11.88 -5.46 2.61
N ALA A 100 -10.88 -5.66 1.78
CA ALA A 100 -9.58 -6.17 2.18
C ALA A 100 -8.44 -5.31 1.66
N ILE A 101 -7.69 -4.73 2.58
CA ILE A 101 -6.39 -4.13 2.28
C ILE A 101 -5.35 -5.19 2.59
N ASP A 102 -4.80 -5.77 1.53
CA ASP A 102 -3.84 -6.87 1.65
C ASP A 102 -2.45 -6.33 1.95
N MET A 103 -2.07 -6.41 3.22
CA MET A 103 -0.74 -6.02 3.69
C MET A 103 -0.14 -7.10 4.57
N ILE A 104 1.06 -7.52 4.21
CA ILE A 104 1.86 -8.46 4.99
C ILE A 104 2.74 -7.65 5.95
N PHE A 105 2.15 -7.05 6.98
CA PHE A 105 2.78 -6.06 7.86
C PHE A 105 4.13 -6.50 8.43
N TRP A 106 4.23 -7.66 9.05
CA TRP A 106 5.47 -8.09 9.68
C TRP A 106 6.63 -8.31 8.68
N GLN A 107 6.31 -8.75 7.46
CA GLN A 107 7.31 -8.95 6.41
C GLN A 107 7.86 -7.62 5.88
N ILE A 108 7.01 -6.61 5.78
CA ILE A 108 7.42 -5.24 5.43
C ILE A 108 8.35 -4.67 6.50
N TRP A 109 8.00 -4.81 7.78
CA TRP A 109 8.87 -4.32 8.87
C TRP A 109 10.18 -5.10 8.97
N LEU A 110 10.19 -6.39 8.67
CA LEU A 110 11.42 -7.16 8.54
C LEU A 110 12.29 -6.62 7.39
N ALA A 111 11.71 -6.35 6.22
CA ALA A 111 12.42 -5.76 5.09
C ALA A 111 12.98 -4.36 5.45
N PHE A 112 12.21 -3.51 6.12
CA PHE A 112 12.69 -2.21 6.60
C PHE A 112 13.83 -2.34 7.63
N SER A 113 13.81 -3.36 8.49
CA SER A 113 14.92 -3.63 9.41
C SER A 113 16.19 -3.98 8.65
N VAL A 114 16.11 -4.79 7.59
CA VAL A 114 17.24 -5.09 6.71
C VAL A 114 17.75 -3.84 6.01
N VAL A 115 16.86 -3.00 5.48
CA VAL A 115 17.24 -1.72 4.85
C VAL A 115 17.96 -0.83 5.86
N TYR A 116 17.46 -0.71 7.08
CA TYR A 116 18.13 0.07 8.14
C TYR A 116 19.54 -0.40 8.43
N LEU A 117 19.70 -1.72 8.61
CA LEU A 117 21.00 -2.33 8.94
C LEU A 117 22.02 -2.22 7.80
N THR A 118 21.57 -2.19 6.55
CA THR A 118 22.47 -2.19 5.38
C THR A 118 22.75 -0.80 4.82
N THR A 119 21.79 0.13 4.92
CA THR A 119 21.89 1.45 4.27
C THR A 119 21.79 2.63 5.24
N GLY A 120 21.33 2.38 6.46
CA GLY A 120 21.16 3.39 7.50
C GLY A 120 19.83 4.12 7.49
N GLY A 121 19.62 4.95 8.53
CA GLY A 121 18.33 5.56 8.83
C GLY A 121 17.85 6.58 7.79
N THR A 122 18.75 7.33 7.14
CA THR A 122 18.36 8.38 6.19
C THR A 122 17.77 7.78 4.90
N VAL A 123 18.31 6.67 4.40
CA VAL A 123 17.74 5.95 3.25
C VAL A 123 16.41 5.33 3.65
N LEU A 124 16.35 4.68 4.82
CA LEU A 124 15.11 4.13 5.34
C LEU A 124 14.03 5.20 5.50
N ALA A 125 14.35 6.39 5.95
CA ALA A 125 13.38 7.48 6.08
C ALA A 125 12.72 7.81 4.72
N GLY A 126 13.50 7.85 3.64
CA GLY A 126 12.96 8.02 2.29
C GLY A 126 12.03 6.88 1.88
N ALA A 127 12.44 5.64 2.15
CA ALA A 127 11.62 4.47 1.85
C ALA A 127 10.29 4.47 2.65
N LEU A 128 10.34 4.86 3.93
CA LEU A 128 9.13 4.96 4.78
C LEU A 128 8.15 6.05 4.32
N ILE A 129 8.64 7.20 3.86
CA ILE A 129 7.77 8.24 3.27
C ILE A 129 7.10 7.72 2.00
N ALA A 130 7.84 7.05 1.12
CA ALA A 130 7.27 6.49 -0.10
C ALA A 130 6.29 5.32 0.21
N TYR A 131 6.56 4.53 1.25
CA TYR A 131 5.64 3.52 1.76
C TYR A 131 4.33 4.12 2.31
N ALA A 132 4.43 5.16 3.13
CA ALA A 132 3.25 5.86 3.63
C ALA A 132 2.42 6.45 2.47
N TRP A 133 3.09 6.98 1.44
CA TRP A 133 2.44 7.44 0.22
C TRP A 133 1.76 6.30 -0.54
N TYR A 134 2.39 5.13 -0.65
CA TYR A 134 1.79 3.93 -1.23
C TYR A 134 0.51 3.54 -0.48
N LEU A 135 0.55 3.46 0.85
CA LEU A 135 -0.62 3.16 1.66
C LEU A 135 -1.76 4.14 1.38
N TYR A 136 -1.45 5.43 1.39
CA TYR A 136 -2.44 6.49 1.14
C TYR A 136 -3.05 6.39 -0.26
N VAL A 137 -2.22 6.28 -1.30
CA VAL A 137 -2.69 6.19 -2.70
C VAL A 137 -3.55 4.95 -2.92
N HIS A 138 -3.10 3.80 -2.42
CA HIS A 138 -3.81 2.53 -2.57
C HIS A 138 -5.19 2.57 -1.87
N TYR A 139 -5.23 3.08 -0.63
CA TYR A 139 -6.49 3.29 0.08
C TYR A 139 -7.43 4.22 -0.72
N CYS A 140 -6.92 5.35 -1.17
CA CYS A 140 -7.72 6.32 -1.92
C CYS A 140 -8.24 5.77 -3.25
N ALA A 141 -7.49 4.93 -3.93
CA ALA A 141 -7.92 4.33 -5.19
C ALA A 141 -9.23 3.53 -5.04
N HIS A 142 -9.45 2.94 -3.86
CA HIS A 142 -10.63 2.11 -3.59
C HIS A 142 -11.72 2.81 -2.77
N HIS A 143 -11.36 3.78 -1.91
CA HIS A 143 -12.29 4.40 -0.96
C HIS A 143 -12.60 5.87 -1.26
N ASN A 144 -11.67 6.60 -1.89
CA ASN A 144 -11.86 8.01 -2.24
C ASN A 144 -11.15 8.37 -3.57
N PRO A 145 -11.58 7.77 -4.68
CA PRO A 145 -10.89 7.89 -5.97
C PRO A 145 -10.84 9.32 -6.52
N ALA A 146 -11.76 10.21 -6.09
CA ALA A 146 -11.85 11.57 -6.61
C ALA A 146 -10.63 12.45 -6.29
N ILE A 147 -9.83 12.09 -5.27
CA ILE A 147 -8.64 12.86 -4.88
C ILE A 147 -7.37 12.45 -5.62
N LEU A 148 -7.41 11.35 -6.37
CA LEU A 148 -6.25 10.88 -7.12
C LEU A 148 -6.23 11.45 -8.54
N PRO A 149 -5.03 11.67 -9.11
CA PRO A 149 -4.91 11.98 -10.54
C PRO A 149 -5.57 10.88 -11.38
N ALA A 150 -6.46 11.26 -12.28
CA ALA A 150 -7.24 10.32 -13.09
C ALA A 150 -6.38 9.29 -13.83
N SER A 151 -5.17 9.68 -14.26
CA SER A 151 -4.26 8.78 -14.95
C SER A 151 -3.63 7.71 -14.04
N LEU A 152 -3.42 8.02 -12.76
CA LEU A 152 -2.90 7.06 -11.76
C LEU A 152 -4.02 6.13 -11.32
N LEU A 153 -5.18 6.69 -11.02
CA LEU A 153 -6.37 5.91 -10.69
C LEU A 153 -6.72 4.90 -11.78
N LYS A 154 -6.79 5.37 -13.05
CA LYS A 154 -7.04 4.48 -14.19
C LYS A 154 -6.01 3.35 -14.28
N HIS A 155 -4.72 3.66 -14.07
CA HIS A 155 -3.65 2.67 -14.11
C HIS A 155 -3.85 1.55 -13.09
N HIS A 156 -4.21 1.90 -11.85
CA HIS A 156 -4.48 0.95 -10.78
C HIS A 156 -5.78 0.15 -11.02
N LEU A 157 -6.86 0.81 -11.44
CA LEU A 157 -8.12 0.12 -11.77
C LEU A 157 -7.98 -0.80 -12.98
N ASP A 158 -7.17 -0.44 -13.97
CA ASP A 158 -6.83 -1.32 -15.09
C ASP A 158 -6.02 -2.53 -14.61
N HIS A 159 -5.17 -2.39 -13.56
CA HIS A 159 -4.48 -3.50 -12.93
C HIS A 159 -5.48 -4.50 -12.31
N HIS A 160 -6.46 -4.02 -11.55
CA HIS A 160 -7.53 -4.87 -11.00
C HIS A 160 -8.30 -5.64 -12.08
N LYS A 161 -8.45 -5.03 -13.26
CA LYS A 161 -9.12 -5.66 -14.40
C LYS A 161 -8.20 -6.62 -15.17
N PHE A 162 -6.91 -6.29 -15.25
CA PHE A 162 -5.89 -7.02 -16.03
C PHE A 162 -4.68 -7.33 -15.14
N ALA A 163 -4.84 -8.27 -14.20
CA ALA A 163 -3.90 -8.56 -13.11
C ALA A 163 -2.44 -8.85 -13.51
N ARG A 164 -2.14 -9.02 -14.80
CA ARG A 164 -0.77 -9.22 -15.32
C ARG A 164 -0.15 -7.95 -15.93
N ARG A 165 -0.74 -6.78 -15.70
CA ARG A 165 -0.31 -5.48 -16.21
C ARG A 165 -0.41 -4.43 -15.12
N ASN A 166 0.30 -3.30 -15.28
CA ASN A 166 0.15 -2.11 -14.46
C ASN A 166 0.38 -2.37 -12.96
N TYR A 167 1.49 -2.99 -12.59
CA TYR A 167 1.79 -3.35 -11.20
C TYR A 167 2.13 -2.16 -10.30
N GLY A 168 2.60 -1.04 -10.86
CA GLY A 168 2.92 0.16 -10.06
C GLY A 168 1.66 0.84 -9.53
N VAL A 169 1.57 1.03 -8.21
CA VAL A 169 0.47 1.74 -7.57
C VAL A 169 0.74 3.24 -7.49
N THR A 170 1.95 3.60 -7.05
CA THR A 170 2.34 5.01 -6.86
C THR A 170 2.96 5.64 -8.09
N THR A 171 3.53 4.84 -8.99
CA THR A 171 4.17 5.31 -10.22
C THR A 171 4.03 4.30 -11.36
N LYS A 172 3.99 4.81 -12.58
CA LYS A 172 3.96 4.01 -13.82
C LYS A 172 5.35 3.74 -14.40
N VAL A 173 6.41 4.26 -13.75
CA VAL A 173 7.77 4.23 -14.30
C VAL A 173 8.22 2.80 -14.54
N TRP A 174 8.08 1.95 -13.55
CA TRP A 174 8.56 0.57 -13.62
C TRP A 174 7.76 -0.29 -14.59
N ASP A 175 6.46 -0.04 -14.75
CA ASP A 175 5.66 -0.71 -15.78
C ASP A 175 6.12 -0.35 -17.19
N ARG A 176 6.60 0.89 -17.41
CA ARG A 176 7.22 1.28 -18.69
C ARG A 176 8.57 0.61 -18.88
N VAL A 177 9.45 0.65 -17.87
CA VAL A 177 10.79 0.07 -17.91
C VAL A 177 10.75 -1.42 -18.17
N PHE A 178 9.86 -2.14 -17.50
CA PHE A 178 9.75 -3.60 -17.60
C PHE A 178 8.69 -4.09 -18.61
N GLY A 179 8.09 -3.19 -19.39
CA GLY A 179 7.16 -3.54 -20.47
C GLY A 179 5.83 -4.14 -19.98
N THR A 180 5.44 -3.88 -18.73
CA THR A 180 4.19 -4.36 -18.14
C THR A 180 3.04 -3.34 -18.20
N MET A 181 3.28 -2.16 -18.75
CA MET A 181 2.25 -1.14 -18.91
C MET A 181 1.19 -1.60 -19.93
N LEU A 182 -0.08 -1.46 -19.58
CA LEU A 182 -1.20 -1.65 -20.49
C LEU A 182 -1.19 -0.53 -21.55
N ARG A 183 -1.24 -0.90 -22.81
CA ARG A 183 -1.28 0.03 -23.95
C ARG A 183 -2.70 0.36 -24.33
#